data_97b76441629958dbc9997228916370cb
#
_entry.id   97b76441629958dbc9997228916370cb
#
_cell.length_a   1.000
_cell.length_b   1.000
_cell.length_c   1.000
_cell.angle_alpha   90.00
_cell.angle_beta   90.00
_cell.angle_gamma   90.00
#
_symmetry.space_group_name_H-M   'P 1'
#
loop_
_entity.id
_entity.type
_entity.pdbx_description
1 polymer ?
#
loop_
_entity_poly.entity_id
_entity_poly.type
_entity_poly.pdbx_seq_one_letter_code
_entity_poly.pdbx_strand_id
1 'polypeptide(L)'
;MKENGQQYILAGFSGSQASLTALRWAIDEARLRRADLQVVRVWDPARHAAPYASAGERPACDEQETAVRAGLAAAMRDAFGLAVPDGVSAEVAEGRPERVLVARSAAADLLVIGEAMPPWPAGQPAGPVVRACLAHASCPVVIVGSAAGRQASARRELADALA
;
A
#
# COMPACT_ATOMS: atom_id res chain seq x y z
N MET A 1 16.29 13.35 -3.31
CA MET A 1 17.34 13.74 -4.29
C MET A 1 17.92 12.43 -4.78
N LYS A 2 17.74 12.12 -6.08
CA LYS A 2 18.27 10.87 -6.66
C LYS A 2 19.79 10.99 -6.74
N GLU A 3 20.50 10.28 -5.88
CA GLU A 3 21.92 10.09 -6.04
C GLU A 3 22.16 8.90 -6.96
N ASN A 4 22.89 9.13 -8.04
CA ASN A 4 23.50 8.12 -8.94
C ASN A 4 22.58 7.18 -9.74
N GLY A 5 21.49 7.64 -10.32
CA GLY A 5 20.74 6.81 -11.29
C GLY A 5 20.11 5.55 -10.70
N GLN A 6 20.08 5.38 -9.38
CA GLN A 6 19.43 4.27 -8.70
C GLN A 6 17.92 4.41 -8.80
N GLN A 7 17.26 3.35 -9.22
CA GLN A 7 15.80 3.33 -9.28
C GLN A 7 15.21 3.29 -7.87
N TYR A 8 14.03 3.93 -7.71
CA TYR A 8 13.34 4.05 -6.44
C TYR A 8 11.89 3.58 -6.58
N ILE A 9 11.54 2.56 -5.81
CA ILE A 9 10.19 1.99 -5.76
C ILE A 9 9.48 2.45 -4.49
N LEU A 10 8.30 3.01 -4.63
CA LEU A 10 7.40 3.38 -3.54
C LEU A 10 6.32 2.32 -3.39
N ALA A 11 6.19 1.72 -2.21
CA ALA A 11 5.13 0.77 -1.90
C ALA A 11 4.16 1.34 -0.87
N GLY A 12 2.88 1.47 -1.23
CA GLY A 12 1.81 1.82 -0.30
C GLY A 12 1.35 0.59 0.51
N PHE A 13 1.41 0.68 1.84
CA PHE A 13 1.03 -0.40 2.74
C PHE A 13 -0.12 0.03 3.66
N SER A 14 -1.23 -0.71 3.67
CA SER A 14 -2.40 -0.43 4.52
C SER A 14 -2.57 -1.42 5.67
N GLY A 15 -1.87 -2.55 5.65
CA GLY A 15 -2.07 -3.68 6.55
C GLY A 15 -3.13 -4.68 6.06
N SER A 16 -3.77 -4.44 4.92
CA SER A 16 -4.69 -5.40 4.29
C SER A 16 -3.93 -6.55 3.62
N GLN A 17 -4.61 -7.67 3.39
CA GLN A 17 -4.05 -8.82 2.66
C GLN A 17 -3.57 -8.43 1.25
N ALA A 18 -4.29 -7.54 0.57
CA ALA A 18 -3.89 -7.04 -0.73
C ALA A 18 -2.60 -6.23 -0.66
N SER A 19 -2.45 -5.37 0.37
CA SER A 19 -1.22 -4.60 0.56
C SER A 19 -0.03 -5.47 0.98
N LEU A 20 -0.24 -6.56 1.70
CA LEU A 20 0.80 -7.57 1.98
C LEU A 20 1.27 -8.26 0.69
N THR A 21 0.34 -8.62 -0.19
CA THR A 21 0.67 -9.19 -1.50
C THR A 21 1.44 -8.20 -2.37
N ALA A 22 1.02 -6.93 -2.35
CA ALA A 22 1.70 -5.85 -3.06
C ALA A 22 3.11 -5.58 -2.51
N LEU A 23 3.29 -5.62 -1.20
CA LEU A 23 4.59 -5.48 -0.55
C LEU A 23 5.55 -6.58 -1.00
N ARG A 24 5.12 -7.84 -1.00
CA ARG A 24 5.94 -8.97 -1.47
C ARG A 24 6.36 -8.78 -2.93
N TRP A 25 5.41 -8.40 -3.77
CA TRP A 25 5.70 -8.09 -5.17
C TRP A 25 6.70 -6.94 -5.32
N ALA A 26 6.54 -5.86 -4.57
CA ALA A 26 7.45 -4.72 -4.59
C ALA A 26 8.87 -5.08 -4.14
N ILE A 27 9.00 -5.96 -3.15
CA ILE A 27 10.29 -6.50 -2.69
C ILE A 27 10.99 -7.29 -3.80
N ASP A 28 10.28 -8.19 -4.48
CA ASP A 28 10.84 -8.98 -5.56
C ASP A 28 11.25 -8.10 -6.75
N GLU A 29 10.42 -7.09 -7.08
CA GLU A 29 10.72 -6.13 -8.13
C GLU A 29 11.92 -5.24 -7.81
N ALA A 30 12.04 -4.78 -6.55
CA ALA A 30 13.18 -4.00 -6.09
C ALA A 30 14.49 -4.80 -6.18
N ARG A 31 14.46 -6.08 -5.80
CA ARG A 31 15.60 -6.99 -5.95
C ARG A 31 15.99 -7.18 -7.42
N LEU A 32 15.01 -7.40 -8.28
CA LEU A 32 15.23 -7.62 -9.72
C LEU A 32 15.87 -6.40 -10.38
N ARG A 33 15.40 -5.21 -10.03
CA ARG A 33 15.89 -3.94 -10.59
C ARG A 33 17.11 -3.38 -9.88
N ARG A 34 17.51 -3.95 -8.74
CA ARG A 34 18.49 -3.38 -7.81
C ARG A 34 18.09 -1.95 -7.41
N ALA A 35 16.80 -1.76 -7.15
CA ALA A 35 16.19 -0.48 -6.80
C ALA A 35 16.08 -0.34 -5.28
N ASP A 36 16.12 0.91 -4.81
CA ASP A 36 15.72 1.21 -3.44
C ASP A 36 14.20 1.04 -3.27
N LEU A 37 13.77 0.56 -2.11
CA LEU A 37 12.38 0.36 -1.78
C LEU A 37 12.00 1.18 -0.55
N GLN A 38 11.02 2.04 -0.68
CA GLN A 38 10.37 2.67 0.47
C GLN A 38 8.96 2.13 0.65
N VAL A 39 8.70 1.59 1.85
CA VAL A 39 7.38 1.15 2.27
C VAL A 39 6.73 2.26 3.10
N VAL A 40 5.58 2.76 2.66
CA VAL A 40 4.88 3.84 3.35
C VAL A 40 3.52 3.36 3.82
N ARG A 41 3.31 3.41 5.12
CA ARG A 41 1.99 3.27 5.72
C ARG A 41 1.45 4.65 6.08
N VAL A 42 0.32 5.02 5.49
CA VAL A 42 -0.29 6.32 5.79
C VAL A 42 -1.30 6.16 6.91
N TRP A 43 -1.20 7.04 7.90
CA TRP A 43 -2.14 7.16 9.01
C TRP A 43 -2.92 8.46 8.90
N ASP A 44 -4.25 8.36 8.86
CA ASP A 44 -5.16 9.50 8.76
C ASP A 44 -5.92 9.67 10.09
N PRO A 45 -5.52 10.64 10.94
CA PRO A 45 -6.18 10.89 12.22
C PRO A 45 -7.69 11.16 12.07
N ALA A 46 -8.08 11.81 10.98
CA ALA A 46 -9.47 12.19 10.74
C ALA A 46 -10.38 10.97 10.47
N ARG A 47 -9.83 9.90 9.91
CA ARG A 47 -10.58 8.64 9.67
C ARG A 47 -10.77 7.80 10.94
N HIS A 48 -9.95 8.06 11.95
CA HIS A 48 -9.95 7.31 13.21
C HIS A 48 -10.59 8.12 14.36
N ALA A 49 -10.88 9.39 14.14
CA ALA A 49 -11.63 10.20 15.11
C ALA A 49 -13.09 9.70 15.15
N ALA A 50 -13.51 9.20 16.31
CA ALA A 50 -14.91 8.85 16.51
C ALA A 50 -15.79 10.10 16.30
N PRO A 51 -16.89 10.02 15.55
CA PRO A 51 -17.73 11.19 15.21
C PRO A 51 -18.34 11.90 16.43
N TYR A 52 -18.25 11.31 17.61
CA TYR A 52 -18.87 11.76 18.86
C TYR A 52 -17.89 11.83 20.06
N ALA A 53 -16.57 11.80 19.83
CA ALA A 53 -15.62 11.97 20.93
C ALA A 53 -15.65 13.43 21.39
N SER A 54 -16.06 13.67 22.64
CA SER A 54 -15.96 14.96 23.31
C SER A 54 -14.50 15.39 23.39
N ALA A 55 -14.26 16.71 23.32
CA ALA A 55 -12.93 17.32 23.22
C ALA A 55 -11.94 17.02 24.37
N GLY A 56 -12.30 16.17 25.34
CA GLY A 56 -11.47 15.73 26.47
C GLY A 56 -10.93 14.29 26.37
N GLU A 57 -11.39 13.50 25.40
CA GLU A 57 -10.97 12.11 25.22
C GLU A 57 -10.06 11.96 23.99
N ARG A 58 -8.82 12.39 24.12
CA ARG A 58 -7.75 12.21 23.14
C ARG A 58 -6.65 11.21 23.54
N PRO A 59 -6.92 10.09 24.21
CA PRO A 59 -5.91 9.01 24.29
C PRO A 59 -5.89 8.15 23.02
N ALA A 60 -6.95 8.20 22.19
CA ALA A 60 -7.12 7.30 21.08
C ALA A 60 -6.16 7.54 19.90
N CYS A 61 -5.63 8.75 19.70
CA CYS A 61 -4.74 9.03 18.56
C CYS A 61 -3.36 8.39 18.75
N ASP A 62 -2.76 8.53 19.93
CA ASP A 62 -1.41 8.01 20.20
C ASP A 62 -1.37 6.48 20.20
N GLU A 63 -2.41 5.83 20.76
CA GLU A 63 -2.53 4.38 20.76
C GLU A 63 -2.74 3.84 19.34
N GLN A 64 -3.53 4.51 18.53
CA GLN A 64 -3.79 4.12 17.14
C GLN A 64 -2.56 4.33 16.26
N GLU A 65 -1.86 5.43 16.41
CA GLU A 65 -0.59 5.66 15.71
C GLU A 65 0.44 4.59 16.09
N THR A 66 0.53 4.28 17.37
CA THR A 66 1.42 3.22 17.89
C THR A 66 1.06 1.86 17.27
N ALA A 67 -0.23 1.51 17.16
CA ALA A 67 -0.68 0.29 16.51
C ALA A 67 -0.37 0.26 15.02
N VAL A 68 -0.51 1.40 14.34
CA VAL A 68 -0.14 1.54 12.92
C VAL A 68 1.36 1.31 12.72
N ARG A 69 2.21 1.91 13.55
CA ARG A 69 3.67 1.72 13.53
C ARG A 69 4.06 0.28 13.82
N ALA A 70 3.45 -0.32 14.84
CA ALA A 70 3.70 -1.72 15.20
C ALA A 70 3.31 -2.69 14.07
N GLY A 71 2.19 -2.44 13.41
CA GLY A 71 1.75 -3.24 12.26
C GLY A 71 2.69 -3.14 11.05
N LEU A 72 3.24 -1.96 10.76
CA LEU A 72 4.25 -1.80 9.71
C LEU A 72 5.54 -2.54 10.09
N ALA A 73 6.02 -2.36 11.33
CA ALA A 73 7.21 -3.04 11.82
C ALA A 73 7.07 -4.57 11.80
N ALA A 74 5.89 -5.10 12.13
CA ALA A 74 5.60 -6.54 12.04
C ALA A 74 5.69 -7.02 10.58
N ALA A 75 5.05 -6.31 9.65
CA ALA A 75 5.10 -6.66 8.23
C ALA A 75 6.53 -6.65 7.66
N MET A 76 7.35 -5.69 8.08
CA MET A 76 8.76 -5.62 7.68
C MET A 76 9.59 -6.78 8.27
N ARG A 77 9.34 -7.15 9.54
CA ARG A 77 9.99 -8.35 10.14
C ARG A 77 9.57 -9.64 9.45
N ASP A 78 8.31 -9.78 9.09
CA ASP A 78 7.80 -10.95 8.37
C ASP A 78 8.40 -11.06 6.97
N ALA A 79 8.65 -9.92 6.32
CA ALA A 79 9.21 -9.88 4.97
C ALA A 79 10.73 -10.06 4.92
N PHE A 80 11.47 -9.53 5.89
CA PHE A 80 12.93 -9.43 5.87
C PHE A 80 13.62 -10.12 7.06
N GLY A 81 12.88 -10.56 8.06
CA GLY A 81 13.46 -11.06 9.30
C GLY A 81 13.99 -9.94 10.18
N LEU A 82 15.10 -10.19 10.88
CA LEU A 82 15.70 -9.22 11.83
C LEU A 82 16.57 -8.15 11.14
N ALA A 83 16.99 -8.38 9.91
CA ALA A 83 17.85 -7.46 9.16
C ALA A 83 17.15 -6.97 7.91
N VAL A 84 16.76 -5.70 7.92
CA VAL A 84 16.25 -5.02 6.72
C VAL A 84 17.45 -4.73 5.81
N PRO A 85 17.39 -5.13 4.52
CA PRO A 85 18.51 -4.90 3.59
C PRO A 85 18.79 -3.41 3.37
N ASP A 86 20.04 -3.09 3.02
CA ASP A 86 20.40 -1.75 2.55
C ASP A 86 19.52 -1.37 1.34
N GLY A 87 19.13 -0.08 1.26
CA GLY A 87 18.24 0.41 0.23
C GLY A 87 16.74 0.15 0.50
N VAL A 88 16.38 -0.53 1.61
CA VAL A 88 14.99 -0.71 2.03
C VAL A 88 14.69 0.14 3.25
N SER A 89 13.63 0.93 3.17
CA SER A 89 13.15 1.76 4.28
C SER A 89 11.65 1.61 4.49
N ALA A 90 11.18 1.86 5.70
CA ALA A 90 9.76 1.85 6.03
C ALA A 90 9.43 3.01 6.97
N GLU A 91 8.31 3.68 6.70
CA GLU A 91 7.85 4.79 7.53
C GLU A 91 6.32 4.86 7.63
N VAL A 92 5.86 5.48 8.71
CA VAL A 92 4.47 5.91 8.86
C VAL A 92 4.41 7.40 8.56
N ALA A 93 3.58 7.77 7.59
CA ALA A 93 3.32 9.15 7.22
C ALA A 93 1.90 9.56 7.67
N GLU A 94 1.76 10.74 8.24
CA GLU A 94 0.47 11.29 8.59
C GLU A 94 -0.19 11.95 7.37
N GLY A 95 -1.51 11.77 7.22
CA GLY A 95 -2.30 12.42 6.18
C GLY A 95 -3.27 11.48 5.48
N ARG A 96 -3.87 11.96 4.41
CA ARG A 96 -4.78 11.16 3.58
C ARG A 96 -3.98 10.29 2.62
N PRO A 97 -4.17 8.96 2.60
CA PRO A 97 -3.38 8.03 1.80
C PRO A 97 -3.28 8.42 0.33
N GLU A 98 -4.40 8.84 -0.26
CA GLU A 98 -4.46 9.25 -1.66
C GLU A 98 -3.57 10.48 -1.96
N ARG A 99 -3.46 11.42 -1.02
CA ARG A 99 -2.63 12.61 -1.20
C ARG A 99 -1.15 12.32 -0.96
N VAL A 100 -0.86 11.57 0.09
CA VAL A 100 0.53 11.24 0.46
C VAL A 100 1.20 10.42 -0.62
N LEU A 101 0.54 9.37 -1.11
CA LEU A 101 1.11 8.50 -2.14
C LEU A 101 1.27 9.23 -3.49
N VAL A 102 0.29 10.05 -3.89
CA VAL A 102 0.41 10.85 -5.10
C VAL A 102 1.56 11.85 -4.99
N ALA A 103 1.69 12.58 -3.88
CA ALA A 103 2.79 13.53 -3.70
C ALA A 103 4.16 12.84 -3.74
N ARG A 104 4.30 11.66 -3.11
CA ARG A 104 5.57 10.92 -3.09
C ARG A 104 5.91 10.25 -4.41
N SER A 105 4.93 9.97 -5.25
CA SER A 105 5.16 9.39 -6.58
C SER A 105 6.03 10.27 -7.47
N ALA A 106 6.10 11.58 -7.20
CA ALA A 106 6.97 12.50 -7.93
C ALA A 106 8.47 12.19 -7.82
N ALA A 107 8.90 11.54 -6.73
CA ALA A 107 10.27 11.11 -6.52
C ALA A 107 10.50 9.63 -6.89
N ALA A 108 9.46 8.86 -7.11
CA ALA A 108 9.53 7.43 -7.39
C ALA A 108 9.65 7.14 -8.89
N ASP A 109 10.25 6.01 -9.22
CA ASP A 109 10.24 5.45 -10.58
C ASP A 109 9.10 4.45 -10.78
N LEU A 110 8.52 3.95 -9.68
CA LEU A 110 7.38 3.04 -9.66
C LEU A 110 6.61 3.18 -8.35
N LEU A 111 5.29 3.25 -8.43
CA LEU A 111 4.39 3.15 -7.29
C LEU A 111 3.68 1.81 -7.30
N VAL A 112 3.76 1.07 -6.19
CA VAL A 112 3.10 -0.24 -6.01
C VAL A 112 2.04 -0.13 -4.93
N ILE A 113 0.82 -0.51 -5.24
CA ILE A 113 -0.32 -0.53 -4.30
C ILE A 113 -1.12 -1.81 -4.41
N GLY A 114 -1.68 -2.25 -3.30
CA GLY A 114 -2.58 -3.41 -3.25
C GLY A 114 -4.04 -3.01 -3.38
N GLU A 115 -4.80 -3.80 -4.14
CA GLU A 115 -6.25 -3.65 -4.21
C GLU A 115 -6.94 -5.00 -3.93
N ALA A 116 -8.02 -4.97 -3.16
CA ALA A 116 -8.68 -6.19 -2.71
C ALA A 116 -9.31 -6.99 -3.87
N MET A 117 -9.58 -6.36 -5.01
CA MET A 117 -10.34 -6.98 -6.10
C MET A 117 -10.05 -6.44 -7.51
N PRO A 118 -9.26 -7.11 -8.31
CA PRO A 118 -9.48 -7.17 -9.77
C PRO A 118 -10.00 -8.57 -10.18
N PRO A 119 -10.94 -8.67 -11.11
CA PRO A 119 -11.71 -7.58 -11.71
C PRO A 119 -12.76 -7.04 -10.74
N TRP A 120 -12.93 -5.71 -10.71
CA TRP A 120 -13.99 -5.10 -9.92
C TRP A 120 -15.36 -5.58 -10.44
N PRO A 121 -16.32 -5.93 -9.56
CA PRO A 121 -17.67 -6.22 -9.97
C PRO A 121 -18.21 -5.09 -10.84
N ALA A 122 -18.98 -5.41 -11.87
CA ALA A 122 -19.58 -4.41 -12.74
C ALA A 122 -20.29 -3.34 -11.90
N GLY A 123 -19.91 -2.07 -12.08
CA GLY A 123 -20.47 -0.95 -11.33
C GLY A 123 -19.81 -0.61 -9.99
N GLN A 124 -18.79 -1.36 -9.53
CA GLN A 124 -18.00 -0.96 -8.36
C GLN A 124 -16.69 -0.33 -8.79
N PRO A 125 -16.47 0.95 -8.51
CA PRO A 125 -15.20 1.60 -8.83
C PRO A 125 -14.07 1.10 -7.92
N ALA A 126 -12.85 1.17 -8.41
CA ALA A 126 -11.64 1.02 -7.60
C ALA A 126 -11.69 1.90 -6.34
N GLY A 127 -11.01 1.48 -5.30
CA GLY A 127 -10.91 2.24 -4.06
C GLY A 127 -10.36 3.67 -4.28
N PRO A 128 -10.64 4.61 -3.36
CA PRO A 128 -10.28 6.02 -3.55
C PRO A 128 -8.77 6.22 -3.72
N VAL A 129 -7.93 5.45 -3.04
CA VAL A 129 -6.46 5.51 -3.17
C VAL A 129 -6.03 5.08 -4.56
N VAL A 130 -6.54 3.95 -5.06
CA VAL A 130 -6.21 3.44 -6.41
C VAL A 130 -6.63 4.45 -7.48
N ARG A 131 -7.84 4.99 -7.39
CA ARG A 131 -8.32 6.00 -8.36
C ARG A 131 -7.45 7.26 -8.36
N ALA A 132 -7.09 7.76 -7.19
CA ALA A 132 -6.25 8.94 -7.08
C ALA A 132 -4.85 8.70 -7.64
N CYS A 133 -4.25 7.55 -7.33
CA CYS A 133 -2.93 7.19 -7.86
C CYS A 133 -2.95 7.00 -9.37
N LEU A 134 -3.97 6.33 -9.92
CA LEU A 134 -4.11 6.17 -11.38
C LEU A 134 -4.30 7.51 -12.11
N ALA A 135 -5.00 8.46 -11.49
CA ALA A 135 -5.29 9.75 -12.11
C ALA A 135 -4.15 10.77 -11.97
N HIS A 136 -3.36 10.71 -10.89
CA HIS A 136 -2.49 11.81 -10.50
C HIS A 136 -1.05 11.42 -10.13
N ALA A 137 -0.70 10.13 -10.11
CA ALA A 137 0.69 9.74 -9.84
C ALA A 137 1.63 10.25 -10.94
N SER A 138 2.82 10.67 -10.56
CA SER A 138 3.86 11.18 -11.47
C SER A 138 4.77 10.07 -12.01
N CYS A 139 4.56 8.82 -11.61
CA CYS A 139 5.29 7.64 -12.09
C CYS A 139 4.31 6.52 -12.47
N PRO A 140 4.76 5.47 -13.17
CA PRO A 140 3.95 4.27 -13.40
C PRO A 140 3.41 3.68 -12.09
N VAL A 141 2.16 3.17 -12.14
CA VAL A 141 1.47 2.58 -11.00
C VAL A 141 1.20 1.11 -11.29
N VAL A 142 1.64 0.24 -10.39
CA VAL A 142 1.30 -1.18 -10.39
C VAL A 142 0.29 -1.47 -9.31
N ILE A 143 -0.84 -2.06 -9.71
CA ILE A 143 -1.89 -2.51 -8.80
C ILE A 143 -1.78 -4.03 -8.67
N VAL A 144 -1.56 -4.48 -7.44
CA VAL A 144 -1.43 -5.91 -7.14
C VAL A 144 -2.71 -6.40 -6.48
N GLY A 145 -3.40 -7.32 -7.14
CA GLY A 145 -4.60 -7.96 -6.59
C GLY A 145 -4.27 -9.02 -5.54
N SER A 146 -5.16 -9.23 -4.58
CA SER A 146 -5.02 -10.34 -3.64
C SER A 146 -5.21 -11.69 -4.34
N ALA A 147 -4.51 -12.74 -3.87
CA ALA A 147 -4.65 -14.09 -4.41
C ALA A 147 -6.10 -14.62 -4.32
N ALA A 148 -6.85 -14.25 -3.29
CA ALA A 148 -8.25 -14.58 -3.12
C ALA A 148 -9.13 -14.03 -4.26
N GLY A 149 -8.85 -12.83 -4.77
CA GLY A 149 -9.54 -12.26 -5.92
C GLY A 149 -9.31 -13.05 -7.21
N ARG A 150 -8.08 -13.49 -7.46
CA ARG A 150 -7.74 -14.29 -8.64
C ARG A 150 -8.43 -15.65 -8.65
N GLN A 151 -8.51 -16.32 -7.51
CA GLN A 151 -9.21 -17.61 -7.40
C GLN A 151 -10.73 -17.49 -7.58
N ALA A 152 -11.33 -16.40 -7.08
CA ALA A 152 -12.75 -16.14 -7.26
C ALA A 152 -13.11 -15.81 -8.71
N SER A 153 -12.23 -15.05 -9.42
CA SER A 153 -12.42 -14.75 -10.85
C SER A 153 -12.28 -16.00 -11.71
N ALA A 154 -11.23 -16.80 -11.51
CA ALA A 154 -11.03 -18.03 -12.25
C ALA A 154 -12.17 -19.03 -12.05
N ARG A 155 -12.74 -19.10 -10.84
CA ARG A 155 -13.90 -19.94 -10.56
C ARG A 155 -15.18 -19.44 -11.25
N ARG A 156 -15.39 -18.12 -11.35
CA ARG A 156 -16.54 -17.54 -12.06
C ARG A 156 -16.42 -17.75 -13.56
N GLU A 157 -15.27 -17.47 -14.15
CA GLU A 157 -15.02 -17.72 -15.58
C GLU A 157 -15.20 -19.21 -15.95
N LEU A 158 -14.77 -20.11 -15.06
CA LEU A 158 -14.97 -21.55 -15.27
C LEU A 158 -16.46 -21.93 -15.15
N ALA A 159 -17.20 -21.34 -14.21
CA ALA A 159 -18.65 -21.59 -14.04
C ALA A 159 -19.45 -21.04 -15.22
N ASP A 160 -19.12 -19.85 -15.71
CA ASP A 160 -19.75 -19.23 -16.88
C ASP A 160 -19.43 -19.97 -18.18
N ALA A 161 -18.26 -20.57 -18.29
CA ALA A 161 -17.86 -21.39 -19.44
C ALA A 161 -18.50 -22.80 -19.46
N LEU A 162 -19.02 -23.26 -18.32
CA LEU A 162 -19.68 -24.58 -18.16
C LEU A 162 -21.21 -24.48 -18.14
N ALA A 163 -21.76 -23.26 -18.20
CA ALA A 163 -23.22 -23.02 -18.25
C ALA A 163 -23.71 -22.85 -19.69
#